data_ec3a1ee0a147e1dc6a1cfacc8bef56d8
#
_entry.id   ec3a1ee0a147e1dc6a1cfacc8bef56d8
#
_cell.length_a   1.000
_cell.length_b   1.000
_cell.length_c   1.000
_cell.angle_alpha   90.00
_cell.angle_beta   90.00
_cell.angle_gamma   90.00
#
_symmetry.space_group_name_H-M   'P 1'
#
loop_
_entity.id
_entity.type
_entity.pdbx_description
1 polymer ?
#
loop_
_entity_poly.entity_id
_entity_poly.type
_entity_poly.pdbx_seq_one_letter_code
_entity_poly.pdbx_strand_id
1 'polypeptide(L)' 'GGLYRVSEVNAPKGAPQIKGQLEDIGFLPGEQVTVLRKGLLGKGPYMVRIGASTFALRQSEACMISVEVLSNV' A
#
# COMPACT_ATOMS: atom_id res chain seq x y z
N GLY A 1 -7.43 9.18 -7.36
CA GLY A 1 -6.28 8.35 -7.35
C GLY A 1 -4.98 9.09 -7.32
N GLY A 2 -3.93 8.37 -7.16
CA GLY A 2 -2.59 8.92 -7.16
C GLY A 2 -1.59 7.82 -7.46
N LEU A 3 -0.44 8.26 -7.94
CA LEU A 3 0.68 7.38 -8.24
C LEU A 3 1.76 7.59 -7.18
N TYR A 4 2.21 6.50 -6.61
CA TYR A 4 3.18 6.52 -5.50
C TYR A 4 4.28 5.51 -5.75
N ARG A 5 5.39 5.70 -5.04
CA ARG A 5 6.48 4.71 -5.01
C ARG A 5 6.65 4.25 -3.57
N VAL A 6 6.76 2.95 -3.38
CA VAL A 6 6.99 2.39 -2.05
C VAL A 6 8.40 2.75 -1.58
N SER A 7 8.50 3.34 -0.39
CA SER A 7 9.78 3.62 0.25
C SER A 7 10.17 2.44 1.13
N GLU A 8 9.26 2.02 2.01
CA GLU A 8 9.50 0.86 2.87
C GLU A 8 8.19 0.37 3.46
N VAL A 9 8.22 -0.82 4.01
CA VAL A 9 7.11 -1.39 4.74
C VAL A 9 7.53 -1.56 6.20
N ASN A 10 6.73 -1.02 7.10
CA ASN A 10 7.02 -1.03 8.54
C ASN A 10 5.95 -1.82 9.28
N ALA A 11 6.28 -3.05 9.68
CA ALA A 11 5.36 -3.86 10.45
C ALA A 11 5.36 -3.43 11.92
N PRO A 12 4.22 -3.56 12.63
CA PRO A 12 4.18 -3.29 14.06
C PRO A 12 5.03 -4.31 14.82
N LYS A 13 5.52 -3.90 16.00
CA LYS A 13 6.38 -4.75 16.81
C LYS A 13 5.75 -6.08 17.16
N GLY A 14 4.43 -6.09 17.35
CA GLY A 14 3.73 -7.31 17.73
C GLY A 14 3.41 -8.25 16.57
N ALA A 15 3.67 -7.83 15.32
CA ALA A 15 3.33 -8.62 14.14
C ALA A 15 4.34 -8.42 13.02
N PRO A 16 5.62 -8.76 13.25
CA PRO A 16 6.67 -8.53 12.26
C PRO A 16 6.47 -9.32 10.96
N GLN A 17 5.73 -10.42 10.99
CA GLN A 17 5.46 -11.23 9.83
C GLN A 17 4.64 -10.49 8.77
N ILE A 18 3.92 -9.45 9.14
CA ILE A 18 3.09 -8.68 8.19
C ILE A 18 3.96 -8.02 7.13
N LYS A 19 5.17 -7.59 7.48
CA LYS A 19 6.09 -7.01 6.51
C LYS A 19 6.37 -7.98 5.37
N GLY A 20 6.69 -9.22 5.70
CA GLY A 20 6.94 -10.24 4.67
C GLY A 20 5.70 -10.52 3.83
N GLN A 21 4.53 -10.53 4.46
CA GLN A 21 3.28 -10.77 3.74
C GLN A 21 3.01 -9.67 2.72
N LEU A 22 3.20 -8.41 3.09
CA LEU A 22 3.01 -7.29 2.18
C LEU A 22 4.06 -7.29 1.08
N GLU A 23 5.30 -7.62 1.40
CA GLU A 23 6.37 -7.71 0.41
C GLU A 23 6.10 -8.83 -0.60
N ASP A 24 5.54 -9.95 -0.14
CA ASP A 24 5.18 -11.07 -1.01
C ASP A 24 4.10 -10.68 -2.02
N ILE A 25 3.21 -9.77 -1.65
CA ILE A 25 2.18 -9.24 -2.55
C ILE A 25 2.82 -8.34 -3.62
N GLY A 26 3.93 -7.69 -3.30
CA GLY A 26 4.61 -6.82 -4.24
C GLY A 26 4.96 -5.44 -3.69
N PHE A 27 4.69 -5.18 -2.41
CA PHE A 27 5.01 -3.89 -1.80
C PHE A 27 6.48 -3.86 -1.42
N LEU A 28 7.32 -3.78 -2.43
CA LEU A 28 8.77 -3.73 -2.27
C LEU A 28 9.28 -2.32 -2.48
N PRO A 29 10.35 -1.91 -1.79
CA PRO A 29 10.93 -0.58 -2.00
C PRO A 29 11.24 -0.35 -3.48
N GLY A 30 10.82 0.80 -3.99
CA GLY A 30 11.01 1.16 -5.38
C GLY A 30 9.85 0.81 -6.30
N GLU A 31 8.92 -0.04 -5.87
CA GLU A 31 7.77 -0.42 -6.68
C GLU A 31 6.75 0.70 -6.74
N GLN A 32 6.11 0.86 -7.89
CA GLN A 32 5.05 1.87 -8.06
C GLN A 32 3.71 1.29 -7.64
N VAL A 33 2.93 2.12 -6.96
CA VAL A 33 1.59 1.78 -6.51
C VAL A 33 0.63 2.85 -7.00
N THR A 34 -0.46 2.42 -7.63
CA THR A 34 -1.53 3.31 -8.02
C THR A 34 -2.70 3.11 -7.07
N VAL A 35 -3.16 4.19 -6.44
CA VAL A 35 -4.36 4.14 -5.61
C VAL A 35 -5.56 4.37 -6.50
N LEU A 36 -6.35 3.33 -6.69
CA LEU A 36 -7.53 3.36 -7.58
C LEU A 36 -8.73 3.94 -6.87
N ARG A 37 -8.87 3.64 -5.58
CA ARG A 37 -10.00 4.08 -4.78
C ARG A 37 -9.62 4.09 -3.31
N LYS A 38 -10.00 5.15 -2.61
CA LYS A 38 -9.93 5.20 -1.15
C LYS A 38 -11.23 4.70 -0.57
N GLY A 39 -11.19 4.20 0.66
CA GLY A 39 -12.39 3.78 1.35
C GLY A 39 -13.39 4.91 1.49
N LEU A 40 -14.67 4.55 1.48
CA LEU A 40 -15.75 5.52 1.59
C LEU A 40 -15.67 6.25 2.92
N LEU A 41 -15.75 7.59 2.89
CA LEU A 41 -15.71 8.46 4.08
C LEU A 41 -14.47 8.21 4.94
N GLY A 42 -13.34 7.86 4.31
CA GLY A 42 -12.12 7.55 5.03
C GLY A 42 -12.14 6.21 5.75
N LYS A 43 -13.15 5.40 5.50
CA LYS A 43 -13.30 4.05 6.08
C LYS A 43 -13.33 3.03 4.96
N GLY A 44 -13.08 1.78 5.30
CA GLY A 44 -13.06 0.71 4.33
C GLY A 44 -11.72 0.57 3.64
N PRO A 45 -11.59 -0.40 2.76
CA PRO A 45 -10.30 -0.73 2.14
C PRO A 45 -9.91 0.28 1.07
N TYR A 46 -8.61 0.41 0.89
CA TYR A 46 -8.03 1.11 -0.26
C TYR A 46 -7.89 0.09 -1.40
N MET A 47 -8.32 0.46 -2.58
CA MET A 47 -8.06 -0.35 -3.77
C MET A 47 -6.81 0.16 -4.44
N VAL A 48 -5.81 -0.70 -4.54
CA VAL A 48 -4.50 -0.32 -5.09
C VAL A 48 -4.08 -1.30 -6.17
N ARG A 49 -3.27 -0.80 -7.10
CA ARG A 49 -2.68 -1.63 -8.14
C ARG A 49 -1.17 -1.63 -7.99
N ILE A 50 -0.60 -2.83 -8.01
CA ILE A 50 0.85 -3.04 -8.09
C ILE A 50 1.11 -3.96 -9.27
N GLY A 51 1.92 -3.50 -10.24
CA GLY A 51 2.12 -4.26 -11.47
C GLY A 51 0.80 -4.46 -12.18
N ALA A 52 0.46 -5.70 -12.49
CA ALA A 52 -0.80 -6.05 -13.15
C ALA A 52 -1.88 -6.49 -12.19
N SER A 53 -1.62 -6.43 -10.88
CA SER A 53 -2.54 -6.96 -9.86
C SER A 53 -3.20 -5.85 -9.06
N THR A 54 -4.46 -6.07 -8.71
CA THR A 54 -5.24 -5.15 -7.89
C THR A 54 -5.52 -5.81 -6.54
N PHE A 55 -5.32 -5.06 -5.46
CA PHE A 55 -5.52 -5.55 -4.11
C PHE A 55 -6.37 -4.59 -3.31
N ALA A 56 -7.09 -5.14 -2.33
CA ALA A 56 -7.77 -4.34 -1.33
C ALA A 56 -6.92 -4.33 -0.06
N LEU A 57 -6.52 -3.15 0.41
CA LEU A 57 -5.75 -2.99 1.63
C LEU A 57 -6.63 -2.39 2.70
N ARG A 58 -6.62 -2.99 3.89
CA ARG A 58 -7.24 -2.37 5.06
C ARG A 58 -6.43 -1.14 5.44
N GLN A 59 -7.08 -0.19 6.10
CA GLN A 59 -6.38 1.02 6.53
C GLN A 59 -5.21 0.70 7.44
N SER A 60 -5.36 -0.31 8.31
CA SER A 60 -4.28 -0.75 9.18
C SER A 60 -3.07 -1.26 8.40
N GLU A 61 -3.31 -1.91 7.27
CA GLU A 61 -2.23 -2.39 6.40
C GLU A 61 -1.61 -1.26 5.61
N ALA A 62 -2.45 -0.36 5.10
CA ALA A 62 -1.96 0.78 4.32
C ALA A 62 -1.06 1.69 5.15
N CYS A 63 -1.36 1.83 6.44
CA CYS A 63 -0.54 2.66 7.36
C CYS A 63 0.87 2.12 7.54
N MET A 64 1.10 0.84 7.22
CA MET A 64 2.42 0.22 7.36
C MET A 64 3.32 0.47 6.15
N ILE A 65 2.75 1.01 5.08
CA ILE A 65 3.47 1.22 3.83
C ILE A 65 3.80 2.70 3.69
N SER A 66 5.09 3.01 3.75
CA SER A 66 5.56 4.38 3.52
C SER A 66 5.80 4.57 2.04
N VAL A 67 5.28 5.66 1.50
CA VAL A 67 5.36 5.94 0.06
C VAL A 67 5.77 7.39 -0.18
N GLU A 68 6.31 7.65 -1.36
CA GLU A 68 6.50 9.00 -1.85
C GLU A 68 5.52 9.26 -2.99
N VAL A 69 5.03 10.49 -3.06
CA VAL A 69 4.09 10.89 -4.10
C VAL A 69 4.85 11.11 -5.39
N LEU A 70 4.43 10.42 -6.46
CA LEU A 70 5.00 10.61 -7.79
C LEU A 70 4.09 11.49 -8.65
N SER A 71 2.78 11.33 -8.52
CA SER A 71 1.82 12.12 -9.27
C SER A 71 0.50 12.14 -8.51
N ASN A 72 -0.12 13.30 -8.48
CA ASN A 72 -1.39 13.52 -7.78
C ASN A 72 -2.42 13.91 -8.82
N VAL A 73 -3.19 12.94 -9.25
CA VAL A 73 -4.18 13.15 -10.30
C VAL A 73 -5.58 13.04 -9.74
#